data_200a5fe8cdb5e7051e38369bdc6cb398
#
_entry.id   200a5fe8cdb5e7051e38369bdc6cb398
#
_cell.length_a   1.000
_cell.length_b   1.000
_cell.length_c   1.000
_cell.angle_alpha   90.00
_cell.angle_beta   90.00
_cell.angle_gamma   90.00
#
_symmetry.space_group_name_H-M   'P 1'
#
loop_
_entity.id
_entity.type
_entity.pdbx_description
1 polymer ?
#
loop_
_entity_poly.entity_id
_entity_poly.type
_entity_poly.pdbx_seq_one_letter_code
_entity_poly.pdbx_strand_id
1 'polypeptide(L)'
;MNIIEILKEVGRGKRGARDLNYAEAEAAAELIMTQSATPAQIGAFFAAERIKMESVAELEAFVNICRKYTHRFPMQEGIDFAGPYDGRKSSFIATFATAFLLASCGIPVTMHGSAPLPPKWGVTLPLLLQEMGVTSRNMTRETAIHAAKLTGVLFVASEQWCAPLRDMRPIREELGLRTVLNTAEKLVDYGSSPYIVSGVFHNTVFEKTAKLMQNLNYRRALIVQGSEGSEDLFIDRPTRTYLLANGEVSLQVIDPEMYGLDSVVPEHNWTPAEQLRITEEVLQGTASIAFSNQVLLNSAVRLFVAGRVDSIEEGLYTCKPLLENGDAWGLYCHWREAMLRKEIKTGASRSETRLHL
;
A
#
# COMPACT_ATOMS: atom_id res chain seq x y z
N MET A 1 -17.32 -22.35 14.82
CA MET A 1 -16.82 -23.36 13.86
C MET A 1 -15.33 -23.55 14.13
N ASN A 2 -14.80 -24.74 14.10
CA ASN A 2 -13.37 -25.00 14.25
C ASN A 2 -12.69 -25.03 12.87
N ILE A 3 -11.35 -24.87 12.85
CA ILE A 3 -10.60 -24.79 11.59
C ILE A 3 -10.73 -26.05 10.71
N ILE A 4 -10.93 -27.24 11.30
CA ILE A 4 -11.08 -28.49 10.55
C ILE A 4 -12.41 -28.52 9.78
N GLU A 5 -13.48 -28.00 10.39
CA GLU A 5 -14.79 -27.88 9.72
C GLU A 5 -14.71 -26.89 8.56
N ILE A 6 -14.03 -25.76 8.76
CA ILE A 6 -13.79 -24.76 7.71
C ILE A 6 -12.98 -25.36 6.56
N LEU A 7 -11.89 -26.05 6.86
CA LEU A 7 -11.05 -26.72 5.86
C LEU A 7 -11.81 -27.75 5.03
N LYS A 8 -12.78 -28.47 5.63
CA LYS A 8 -13.65 -29.37 4.89
C LYS A 8 -14.53 -28.66 3.85
N GLU A 9 -14.92 -27.42 4.10
CA GLU A 9 -15.73 -26.66 3.16
C GLU A 9 -14.90 -26.10 1.98
N VAL A 10 -13.78 -25.46 2.28
CA VAL A 10 -12.93 -24.82 1.24
C VAL A 10 -12.04 -25.83 0.52
N GLY A 11 -11.74 -26.97 1.14
CA GLY A 11 -10.81 -27.99 0.63
C GLY A 11 -11.45 -29.14 -0.14
N ARG A 12 -12.75 -29.13 -0.44
CA ARG A 12 -13.47 -30.23 -1.16
C ARG A 12 -13.07 -30.40 -2.62
N GLY A 13 -12.08 -29.66 -3.09
CA GLY A 13 -11.65 -29.66 -4.47
C GLY A 13 -12.55 -28.80 -5.38
N LYS A 14 -12.16 -28.63 -6.64
CA LYS A 14 -12.72 -27.67 -7.59
C LYS A 14 -14.24 -27.69 -7.75
N ARG A 15 -14.88 -28.86 -7.57
CA ARG A 15 -16.34 -29.03 -7.75
C ARG A 15 -17.13 -28.97 -6.44
N GLY A 16 -16.48 -29.19 -5.31
CA GLY A 16 -17.15 -29.32 -4.02
C GLY A 16 -16.86 -28.20 -3.04
N ALA A 17 -15.81 -27.44 -3.28
CA ALA A 17 -15.47 -26.27 -2.46
C ALA A 17 -16.54 -25.18 -2.64
N ARG A 18 -16.91 -24.56 -1.53
CA ARG A 18 -17.86 -23.43 -1.53
C ARG A 18 -17.21 -22.20 -0.90
N ASP A 19 -17.75 -21.05 -1.20
CA ASP A 19 -17.42 -19.83 -0.49
C ASP A 19 -17.92 -19.88 0.95
N LEU A 20 -17.11 -19.37 1.87
CA LEU A 20 -17.53 -19.14 3.24
C LEU A 20 -18.42 -17.92 3.30
N ASN A 21 -19.46 -17.95 4.12
CA ASN A 21 -20.15 -16.73 4.46
C ASN A 21 -19.27 -15.86 5.38
N TYR A 22 -19.65 -14.60 5.59
CA TYR A 22 -18.82 -13.67 6.34
C TYR A 22 -18.46 -14.17 7.75
N ALA A 23 -19.41 -14.74 8.50
CA ALA A 23 -19.19 -15.21 9.85
C ALA A 23 -18.23 -16.43 9.90
N GLU A 24 -18.34 -17.33 8.93
CA GLU A 24 -17.43 -18.48 8.78
C GLU A 24 -16.01 -17.98 8.41
N ALA A 25 -15.91 -17.03 7.49
CA ALA A 25 -14.66 -16.45 7.06
C ALA A 25 -13.99 -15.63 8.20
N GLU A 26 -14.76 -14.89 8.98
CA GLU A 26 -14.27 -14.15 10.15
C GLU A 26 -13.73 -15.10 11.22
N ALA A 27 -14.43 -16.21 11.50
CA ALA A 27 -13.93 -17.24 12.40
C ALA A 27 -12.62 -17.89 11.88
N ALA A 28 -12.53 -18.16 10.57
CA ALA A 28 -11.31 -18.67 9.96
C ALA A 28 -10.16 -17.65 10.10
N ALA A 29 -10.40 -16.40 9.74
CA ALA A 29 -9.42 -15.32 9.81
C ALA A 29 -8.93 -15.11 11.25
N GLU A 30 -9.82 -15.12 12.25
CA GLU A 30 -9.44 -15.00 13.66
C GLU A 30 -8.54 -16.15 14.11
N LEU A 31 -8.92 -17.42 13.82
CA LEU A 31 -8.12 -18.61 14.18
C LEU A 31 -6.73 -18.60 13.52
N ILE A 32 -6.65 -18.12 12.29
CA ILE A 32 -5.40 -18.05 11.52
C ILE A 32 -4.53 -16.90 12.04
N MET A 33 -5.08 -15.68 12.10
CA MET A 33 -4.31 -14.48 12.44
C MET A 33 -3.88 -14.43 13.92
N THR A 34 -4.54 -15.19 14.80
CA THR A 34 -4.12 -15.38 16.19
C THR A 34 -3.26 -16.62 16.41
N GLN A 35 -2.89 -17.34 15.36
CA GLN A 35 -2.13 -18.60 15.43
C GLN A 35 -2.81 -19.70 16.28
N SER A 36 -4.12 -19.64 16.42
CA SER A 36 -4.90 -20.71 17.05
C SER A 36 -5.05 -21.95 16.16
N ALA A 37 -4.84 -21.79 14.85
CA ALA A 37 -4.67 -22.87 13.90
C ALA A 37 -3.18 -23.24 13.77
N THR A 38 -2.88 -24.52 13.49
CA THR A 38 -1.51 -24.97 13.27
C THR A 38 -0.96 -24.47 11.92
N PRO A 39 0.37 -24.37 11.74
CA PRO A 39 0.95 -23.98 10.44
C PRO A 39 0.47 -24.83 9.27
N ALA A 40 0.31 -26.15 9.47
CA ALA A 40 -0.23 -27.06 8.44
C ALA A 40 -1.68 -26.72 8.06
N GLN A 41 -2.52 -26.37 9.04
CA GLN A 41 -3.90 -25.96 8.80
C GLN A 41 -3.97 -24.61 8.09
N ILE A 42 -3.13 -23.66 8.48
CA ILE A 42 -3.04 -22.32 7.85
C ILE A 42 -2.58 -22.48 6.39
N GLY A 43 -1.52 -23.24 6.15
CA GLY A 43 -1.03 -23.50 4.80
C GLY A 43 -2.07 -24.17 3.90
N ALA A 44 -2.78 -25.20 4.43
CA ALA A 44 -3.86 -25.87 3.72
C ALA A 44 -5.02 -24.91 3.39
N PHE A 45 -5.40 -24.04 4.33
CA PHE A 45 -6.44 -23.03 4.11
C PHE A 45 -6.04 -22.05 3.01
N PHE A 46 -4.84 -21.48 3.07
CA PHE A 46 -4.36 -20.54 2.07
C PHE A 46 -4.27 -21.15 0.67
N ALA A 47 -3.81 -22.42 0.58
CA ALA A 47 -3.76 -23.13 -0.69
C ALA A 47 -5.16 -23.42 -1.24
N ALA A 48 -6.10 -23.85 -0.38
CA ALA A 48 -7.48 -24.12 -0.77
C ALA A 48 -8.18 -22.86 -1.27
N GLU A 49 -8.09 -21.74 -0.53
CA GLU A 49 -8.64 -20.43 -0.92
C GLU A 49 -8.05 -19.95 -2.26
N ARG A 50 -6.75 -20.12 -2.47
CA ARG A 50 -6.09 -19.75 -3.74
C ARG A 50 -6.62 -20.55 -4.93
N ILE A 51 -6.92 -21.85 -4.74
CA ILE A 51 -7.45 -22.72 -5.80
C ILE A 51 -8.93 -22.43 -6.06
N LYS A 52 -9.70 -22.21 -5.00
CA LYS A 52 -11.12 -21.89 -5.06
C LYS A 52 -11.34 -20.47 -5.63
N MET A 53 -10.43 -19.55 -5.42
CA MET A 53 -10.54 -18.11 -5.62
C MET A 53 -11.44 -17.46 -4.56
N GLU A 54 -10.85 -16.64 -3.72
CA GLU A 54 -11.48 -15.98 -2.57
C GLU A 54 -12.73 -15.18 -2.98
N SER A 55 -13.80 -15.27 -2.22
CA SER A 55 -15.00 -14.42 -2.36
C SER A 55 -14.79 -13.03 -1.74
N VAL A 56 -15.73 -12.09 -2.00
CA VAL A 56 -15.72 -10.77 -1.35
C VAL A 56 -15.85 -10.90 0.16
N ALA A 57 -16.74 -11.77 0.66
CA ALA A 57 -16.95 -11.97 2.09
C ALA A 57 -15.71 -12.51 2.81
N GLU A 58 -14.98 -13.42 2.17
CA GLU A 58 -13.73 -13.96 2.69
C GLU A 58 -12.63 -12.90 2.76
N LEU A 59 -12.44 -12.14 1.69
CA LEU A 59 -11.49 -11.02 1.66
C LEU A 59 -11.82 -9.97 2.72
N GLU A 60 -13.10 -9.58 2.82
CA GLU A 60 -13.58 -8.59 3.79
C GLU A 60 -13.32 -9.04 5.23
N ALA A 61 -13.59 -10.30 5.55
CA ALA A 61 -13.33 -10.87 6.86
C ALA A 61 -11.85 -10.79 7.24
N PHE A 62 -10.95 -11.21 6.34
CA PHE A 62 -9.51 -11.10 6.57
C PHE A 62 -9.03 -9.66 6.72
N VAL A 63 -9.55 -8.72 5.90
CA VAL A 63 -9.26 -7.28 6.07
C VAL A 63 -9.69 -6.80 7.45
N ASN A 64 -10.91 -7.11 7.87
CA ASN A 64 -11.46 -6.65 9.14
C ASN A 64 -10.72 -7.24 10.34
N ILE A 65 -10.29 -8.49 10.27
CA ILE A 65 -9.45 -9.08 11.31
C ILE A 65 -8.06 -8.42 11.33
N CYS A 66 -7.43 -8.16 10.18
CA CYS A 66 -6.19 -7.39 10.14
C CYS A 66 -6.38 -5.99 10.76
N ARG A 67 -7.48 -5.30 10.41
CA ARG A 67 -7.83 -3.99 10.98
C ARG A 67 -8.01 -4.02 12.51
N LYS A 68 -8.62 -5.07 13.03
CA LYS A 68 -8.83 -5.28 14.48
C LYS A 68 -7.52 -5.33 15.27
N TYR A 69 -6.48 -5.92 14.70
CA TYR A 69 -5.17 -6.10 15.34
C TYR A 69 -4.12 -5.08 14.91
N THR A 70 -4.53 -4.04 14.20
CA THR A 70 -3.65 -3.03 13.65
C THR A 70 -3.63 -1.76 14.50
N HIS A 71 -2.44 -1.21 14.71
CA HIS A 71 -2.30 0.17 15.16
C HIS A 71 -2.62 1.11 14.00
N ARG A 72 -3.33 2.20 14.29
CA ARG A 72 -3.68 3.23 13.30
C ARG A 72 -3.22 4.60 13.75
N PHE A 73 -2.94 5.45 12.78
CA PHE A 73 -2.71 6.87 12.98
C PHE A 73 -3.54 7.65 11.96
N PRO A 74 -4.68 8.23 12.35
CA PRO A 74 -5.59 8.88 11.41
C PRO A 74 -4.93 10.04 10.64
N MET A 75 -4.94 9.94 9.33
CA MET A 75 -4.54 10.96 8.36
C MET A 75 -5.83 11.56 7.78
N GLN A 76 -6.38 12.57 8.49
CA GLN A 76 -7.69 13.14 8.15
C GLN A 76 -7.75 13.63 6.70
N GLU A 77 -8.82 13.24 5.96
CA GLU A 77 -9.00 13.54 4.53
C GLU A 77 -7.79 13.11 3.66
N GLY A 78 -7.04 12.13 4.15
CA GLY A 78 -5.87 11.58 3.45
C GLY A 78 -6.24 10.52 2.41
N ILE A 79 -5.23 10.13 1.65
CA ILE A 79 -5.34 9.08 0.62
C ILE A 79 -4.35 7.95 0.92
N ASP A 80 -4.82 6.72 0.76
CA ASP A 80 -4.03 5.51 0.97
C ASP A 80 -3.51 4.95 -0.36
N PHE A 81 -2.23 4.60 -0.41
CA PHE A 81 -1.55 4.04 -1.57
C PHE A 81 -1.31 2.55 -1.37
N ALA A 82 -2.18 1.73 -1.94
CA ALA A 82 -2.25 0.29 -1.69
C ALA A 82 -1.53 -0.53 -2.79
N GLY A 83 -0.22 -0.44 -2.81
CA GLY A 83 0.67 -1.17 -3.74
C GLY A 83 0.93 -2.63 -3.35
N PRO A 84 1.60 -3.39 -4.24
CA PRO A 84 1.85 -4.81 -4.02
C PRO A 84 3.00 -5.04 -3.02
N TYR A 85 2.78 -5.83 -1.98
CA TYR A 85 3.80 -6.20 -0.98
C TYR A 85 4.81 -7.25 -1.48
N ASP A 86 4.51 -7.93 -2.58
CA ASP A 86 5.47 -8.79 -3.27
C ASP A 86 6.46 -8.00 -4.17
N GLY A 87 6.29 -6.67 -4.23
CA GLY A 87 7.21 -5.74 -4.89
C GLY A 87 7.13 -5.71 -6.41
N ARG A 88 8.06 -4.99 -7.03
CA ARG A 88 8.18 -4.81 -8.49
C ARG A 88 9.55 -5.23 -8.97
N LYS A 89 9.64 -5.74 -10.21
CA LYS A 89 10.88 -6.18 -10.86
C LYS A 89 11.18 -5.45 -12.16
N SER A 90 10.16 -4.91 -12.81
CA SER A 90 10.24 -4.41 -14.18
C SER A 90 9.66 -3.01 -14.38
N SER A 91 9.34 -2.28 -13.30
CA SER A 91 8.74 -0.96 -13.40
C SER A 91 9.21 -0.01 -12.31
N PHE A 92 9.18 1.28 -12.63
CA PHE A 92 9.43 2.35 -11.67
C PHE A 92 8.34 2.39 -10.59
N ILE A 93 8.74 2.61 -9.33
CA ILE A 93 7.84 2.83 -8.20
C ILE A 93 7.51 4.33 -8.11
N ALA A 94 6.66 4.82 -9.01
CA ALA A 94 6.27 6.23 -9.03
C ALA A 94 5.54 6.66 -7.74
N THR A 95 4.86 5.72 -7.08
CA THR A 95 4.18 5.88 -5.79
C THR A 95 5.01 6.68 -4.78
N PHE A 96 6.33 6.42 -4.69
CA PHE A 96 7.16 7.03 -3.65
C PHE A 96 7.35 8.54 -3.90
N ALA A 97 7.70 8.96 -5.12
CA ALA A 97 7.78 10.38 -5.49
C ALA A 97 6.40 11.07 -5.44
N THR A 98 5.38 10.37 -5.93
CA THR A 98 3.98 10.85 -5.94
C THR A 98 3.50 11.23 -4.54
N ALA A 99 3.91 10.50 -3.50
CA ALA A 99 3.51 10.78 -2.13
C ALA A 99 3.95 12.18 -1.67
N PHE A 100 5.17 12.58 -2.00
CA PHE A 100 5.69 13.90 -1.60
C PHE A 100 5.08 15.04 -2.44
N LEU A 101 4.89 14.80 -3.74
CA LEU A 101 4.23 15.78 -4.59
C LEU A 101 2.77 15.99 -4.17
N LEU A 102 2.05 14.92 -3.80
CA LEU A 102 0.68 15.03 -3.34
C LEU A 102 0.59 15.70 -1.95
N ALA A 103 1.51 15.39 -1.05
CA ALA A 103 1.56 16.03 0.25
C ALA A 103 1.90 17.53 0.15
N SER A 104 2.73 17.95 -0.83
CA SER A 104 2.97 19.37 -1.11
C SER A 104 1.73 20.10 -1.66
N CYS A 105 0.76 19.36 -2.24
CA CYS A 105 -0.57 19.87 -2.57
C CYS A 105 -1.52 19.93 -1.34
N GLY A 106 -1.04 19.62 -0.13
CA GLY A 106 -1.83 19.67 1.10
C GLY A 106 -2.71 18.46 1.37
N ILE A 107 -2.49 17.32 0.68
CA ILE A 107 -3.22 16.07 0.95
C ILE A 107 -2.34 15.13 1.77
N PRO A 108 -2.79 14.70 2.96
CA PRO A 108 -2.09 13.68 3.72
C PRO A 108 -2.06 12.35 2.97
N VAL A 109 -0.90 11.70 2.96
CA VAL A 109 -0.67 10.45 2.24
C VAL A 109 -0.26 9.35 3.20
N THR A 110 -0.86 8.17 3.06
CA THR A 110 -0.41 6.95 3.70
C THR A 110 0.21 6.02 2.66
N MET A 111 1.45 5.65 2.88
CA MET A 111 2.14 4.56 2.18
C MET A 111 2.40 3.42 3.15
N HIS A 112 2.32 2.20 2.67
CA HIS A 112 2.59 1.03 3.50
C HIS A 112 3.23 -0.09 2.69
N GLY A 113 3.88 -1.00 3.39
CA GLY A 113 4.50 -2.17 2.77
C GLY A 113 5.25 -3.03 3.78
N SER A 114 5.81 -4.11 3.29
CA SER A 114 6.68 -5.01 4.05
C SER A 114 8.00 -5.25 3.31
N ALA A 115 8.95 -5.90 3.96
CA ALA A 115 10.05 -6.55 3.25
C ALA A 115 9.49 -7.46 2.15
N PRO A 116 10.23 -7.75 1.07
CA PRO A 116 9.73 -8.54 -0.06
C PRO A 116 9.03 -9.83 0.36
N LEU A 117 7.97 -10.16 -0.34
CA LEU A 117 7.14 -11.35 -0.12
C LEU A 117 7.04 -12.18 -1.40
N PRO A 118 6.71 -13.49 -1.30
CA PRO A 118 6.40 -14.28 -2.47
C PRO A 118 5.12 -13.79 -3.18
N PRO A 119 4.93 -14.13 -4.47
CA PRO A 119 5.85 -14.92 -5.28
C PRO A 119 6.94 -14.12 -5.98
N LYS A 120 6.83 -12.78 -6.05
CA LYS A 120 7.75 -11.98 -6.88
C LYS A 120 9.08 -11.70 -6.24
N TRP A 121 9.13 -11.45 -4.92
CA TRP A 121 10.36 -11.04 -4.23
C TRP A 121 11.01 -9.81 -4.88
N GLY A 122 10.16 -8.88 -5.33
CA GLY A 122 10.58 -7.67 -6.03
C GLY A 122 11.00 -6.55 -5.08
N VAL A 123 11.34 -5.41 -5.66
CA VAL A 123 11.66 -4.19 -4.90
C VAL A 123 10.38 -3.65 -4.26
N THR A 124 10.45 -3.36 -2.95
CA THR A 124 9.37 -2.82 -2.14
C THR A 124 9.76 -1.48 -1.52
N LEU A 125 8.79 -0.68 -1.06
CA LEU A 125 9.06 0.60 -0.39
C LEU A 125 10.04 0.49 0.80
N PRO A 126 9.96 -0.53 1.70
CA PRO A 126 10.96 -0.69 2.74
C PRO A 126 12.40 -0.85 2.23
N LEU A 127 12.61 -1.44 1.05
CA LEU A 127 13.95 -1.53 0.47
C LEU A 127 14.46 -0.16 0.01
N LEU A 128 13.59 0.70 -0.54
CA LEU A 128 13.97 2.09 -0.87
C LEU A 128 14.36 2.87 0.40
N LEU A 129 13.61 2.68 1.49
CA LEU A 129 13.94 3.31 2.76
C LEU A 129 15.28 2.82 3.32
N GLN A 130 15.61 1.54 3.14
CA GLN A 130 16.91 1.01 3.54
C GLN A 130 18.07 1.66 2.75
N GLU A 131 17.89 1.86 1.43
CA GLU A 131 18.87 2.61 0.61
C GLU A 131 19.03 4.06 1.09
N MET A 132 17.98 4.69 1.59
CA MET A 132 18.04 6.02 2.22
C MET A 132 18.79 6.01 3.57
N GLY A 133 19.12 4.84 4.12
CA GLY A 133 19.68 4.67 5.45
C GLY A 133 18.65 4.52 6.57
N VAL A 134 17.36 4.41 6.27
CA VAL A 134 16.30 4.15 7.25
C VAL A 134 16.26 2.65 7.53
N THR A 135 16.91 2.24 8.60
CA THR A 135 16.96 0.84 9.03
C THR A 135 15.71 0.41 9.78
N SER A 136 15.56 -0.89 10.04
CA SER A 136 14.46 -1.41 10.87
C SER A 136 14.41 -0.78 12.28
N ARG A 137 15.55 -0.30 12.79
CA ARG A 137 15.63 0.40 14.08
C ARG A 137 15.03 1.80 14.04
N ASN A 138 15.04 2.45 12.88
CA ASN A 138 14.50 3.80 12.69
C ASN A 138 13.03 3.75 12.19
N MET A 139 12.61 2.64 11.61
CA MET A 139 11.25 2.42 11.10
C MET A 139 10.25 2.11 12.22
N THR A 140 10.34 2.83 13.35
CA THR A 140 9.39 2.65 14.46
C THR A 140 8.08 3.40 14.18
N ARG A 141 7.02 3.04 14.89
CA ARG A 141 5.73 3.77 14.80
C ARG A 141 5.87 5.23 15.19
N GLU A 142 6.63 5.48 16.23
CA GLU A 142 6.89 6.82 16.78
C GLU A 142 7.58 7.70 15.75
N THR A 143 8.61 7.18 15.08
CA THR A 143 9.32 7.87 14.00
C THR A 143 8.41 8.14 12.81
N ALA A 144 7.62 7.15 12.38
CA ALA A 144 6.68 7.29 11.27
C ALA A 144 5.59 8.34 11.57
N ILE A 145 5.03 8.33 12.78
CA ILE A 145 4.03 9.31 13.22
C ILE A 145 4.65 10.72 13.33
N HIS A 146 5.88 10.82 13.83
CA HIS A 146 6.59 12.12 13.89
C HIS A 146 6.80 12.70 12.49
N ALA A 147 7.31 11.90 11.54
CA ALA A 147 7.49 12.31 10.16
C ALA A 147 6.15 12.71 9.51
N ALA A 148 5.08 11.94 9.73
CA ALA A 148 3.75 12.24 9.22
C ALA A 148 3.18 13.58 9.75
N LYS A 149 3.38 13.87 11.03
CA LYS A 149 2.96 15.14 11.64
C LYS A 149 3.68 16.35 11.06
N LEU A 150 4.93 16.19 10.64
CA LEU A 150 5.74 17.26 10.05
C LEU A 150 5.44 17.51 8.57
N THR A 151 5.10 16.43 7.83
CA THR A 151 5.12 16.47 6.37
C THR A 151 3.82 16.04 5.70
N GLY A 152 2.88 15.49 6.46
CA GLY A 152 1.67 14.88 5.88
C GLY A 152 1.91 13.52 5.21
N VAL A 153 3.12 12.94 5.30
CA VAL A 153 3.44 11.63 4.69
C VAL A 153 3.68 10.59 5.76
N LEU A 154 2.76 9.64 5.89
CA LEU A 154 2.87 8.48 6.77
C LEU A 154 3.41 7.28 5.99
N PHE A 155 4.53 6.72 6.43
CA PHE A 155 4.99 5.42 5.96
C PHE A 155 4.79 4.36 7.05
N VAL A 156 4.15 3.24 6.69
CA VAL A 156 3.85 2.14 7.60
C VAL A 156 4.61 0.88 7.21
N ALA A 157 5.54 0.46 8.06
CA ALA A 157 6.10 -0.88 8.02
C ALA A 157 5.04 -1.86 8.56
N SER A 158 4.26 -2.46 7.68
CA SER A 158 2.99 -3.16 8.00
C SER A 158 3.12 -4.19 9.12
N GLU A 159 4.22 -4.95 9.14
CA GLU A 159 4.46 -5.99 10.14
C GLU A 159 4.79 -5.46 11.55
N GLN A 160 5.17 -4.20 11.66
CA GLN A 160 5.33 -3.54 12.96
C GLN A 160 4.01 -2.95 13.48
N TRP A 161 3.07 -2.65 12.58
CA TRP A 161 1.78 -2.07 12.91
C TRP A 161 0.67 -3.11 13.07
N CYS A 162 0.82 -4.27 12.39
CA CYS A 162 -0.09 -5.40 12.42
C CYS A 162 0.69 -6.68 12.73
N ALA A 163 0.79 -7.04 14.01
CA ALA A 163 1.54 -8.21 14.45
C ALA A 163 1.12 -9.52 13.74
N PRO A 164 -0.18 -9.79 13.52
CA PRO A 164 -0.59 -10.98 12.78
C PRO A 164 0.00 -11.09 11.39
N LEU A 165 0.19 -9.99 10.65
CA LEU A 165 0.85 -10.05 9.33
C LEU A 165 2.32 -10.49 9.45
N ARG A 166 3.04 -10.01 10.47
CA ARG A 166 4.41 -10.45 10.78
C ARG A 166 4.45 -11.94 11.08
N ASP A 167 3.52 -12.39 11.91
CA ASP A 167 3.50 -13.76 12.41
C ASP A 167 3.11 -14.77 11.32
N MET A 168 2.42 -14.33 10.26
CA MET A 168 2.12 -15.13 9.07
C MET A 168 3.25 -15.18 8.04
N ARG A 169 4.29 -14.34 8.16
CA ARG A 169 5.39 -14.27 7.18
C ARG A 169 6.06 -15.62 6.94
N PRO A 170 6.51 -16.40 7.96
CA PRO A 170 7.19 -17.67 7.72
C PRO A 170 6.36 -18.65 6.88
N ILE A 171 5.06 -18.76 7.18
CA ILE A 171 4.16 -19.65 6.43
C ILE A 171 4.02 -19.17 4.97
N ARG A 172 3.91 -17.87 4.74
CA ARG A 172 3.81 -17.31 3.37
C ARG A 172 5.08 -17.55 2.57
N GLU A 173 6.25 -17.42 3.21
CA GLU A 173 7.56 -17.66 2.60
C GLU A 173 7.73 -19.14 2.23
N GLU A 174 7.36 -20.06 3.12
CA GLU A 174 7.38 -21.50 2.87
C GLU A 174 6.41 -21.91 1.75
N LEU A 175 5.23 -21.33 1.69
CA LEU A 175 4.25 -21.59 0.63
C LEU A 175 4.71 -21.08 -0.74
N GLY A 176 5.40 -19.96 -0.81
CA GLY A 176 5.84 -19.34 -2.05
C GLY A 176 4.72 -18.89 -2.99
N LEU A 177 3.47 -18.89 -2.53
CA LEU A 177 2.26 -18.62 -3.30
C LEU A 177 1.61 -17.31 -2.86
N ARG A 178 0.76 -16.74 -3.73
CA ARG A 178 -0.19 -15.72 -3.31
C ARG A 178 -1.28 -16.32 -2.44
N THR A 179 -1.63 -15.63 -1.37
CA THR A 179 -2.68 -16.00 -0.43
C THR A 179 -3.72 -14.88 -0.34
N VAL A 180 -4.81 -15.11 0.35
CA VAL A 180 -5.82 -14.09 0.67
C VAL A 180 -5.19 -12.83 1.29
N LEU A 181 -4.08 -12.97 2.01
CA LEU A 181 -3.36 -11.86 2.63
C LEU A 181 -2.74 -10.89 1.63
N ASN A 182 -2.38 -11.33 0.41
CA ASN A 182 -1.84 -10.43 -0.63
C ASN A 182 -2.87 -9.37 -1.08
N THR A 183 -4.15 -9.60 -0.83
CA THR A 183 -5.20 -8.59 -1.03
C THR A 183 -5.53 -7.88 0.28
N ALA A 184 -5.72 -8.63 1.37
CA ALA A 184 -6.14 -8.09 2.66
C ALA A 184 -5.14 -7.07 3.23
N GLU A 185 -3.83 -7.35 3.15
CA GLU A 185 -2.78 -6.49 3.69
C GLU A 185 -2.74 -5.08 3.06
N LYS A 186 -3.21 -4.95 1.82
CA LYS A 186 -3.29 -3.67 1.12
C LYS A 186 -4.46 -2.78 1.57
N LEU A 187 -5.46 -3.36 2.23
CA LEU A 187 -6.72 -2.71 2.59
C LEU A 187 -6.88 -2.55 4.11
N VAL A 188 -5.79 -2.68 4.86
CA VAL A 188 -5.79 -2.54 6.33
C VAL A 188 -6.15 -1.13 6.77
N ASP A 189 -5.85 -0.12 5.94
CA ASP A 189 -6.21 1.29 6.18
C ASP A 189 -5.57 1.84 7.47
N TYR A 190 -4.25 1.87 7.48
CA TYR A 190 -3.45 2.35 8.61
C TYR A 190 -3.66 3.83 8.93
N GLY A 191 -3.99 4.62 7.90
CA GLY A 191 -4.23 6.06 7.98
C GLY A 191 -5.68 6.45 8.26
N SER A 192 -6.61 5.49 8.35
CA SER A 192 -8.06 5.77 8.38
C SER A 192 -8.47 6.75 7.27
N SER A 193 -7.99 6.48 6.07
CA SER A 193 -8.12 7.36 4.91
C SER A 193 -9.45 7.12 4.18
N PRO A 194 -10.23 8.16 3.86
CA PRO A 194 -11.49 8.00 3.11
C PRO A 194 -11.26 7.71 1.62
N TYR A 195 -10.04 7.91 1.13
CA TYR A 195 -9.65 7.74 -0.27
C TYR A 195 -8.57 6.68 -0.39
N ILE A 196 -8.61 5.89 -1.49
CA ILE A 196 -7.62 4.85 -1.75
C ILE A 196 -7.32 4.71 -3.25
N VAL A 197 -6.05 4.45 -3.58
CA VAL A 197 -5.66 3.97 -4.91
C VAL A 197 -4.99 2.61 -4.74
N SER A 198 -5.57 1.58 -5.39
CA SER A 198 -5.11 0.20 -5.21
C SER A 198 -4.86 -0.49 -6.54
N GLY A 199 -3.74 -1.21 -6.62
CA GLY A 199 -3.36 -1.95 -7.80
C GLY A 199 -3.96 -3.35 -7.88
N VAL A 200 -4.32 -3.78 -9.10
CA VAL A 200 -4.70 -5.15 -9.44
C VAL A 200 -3.93 -5.61 -10.68
N PHE A 201 -3.69 -6.92 -10.79
CA PHE A 201 -2.97 -7.47 -11.93
C PHE A 201 -3.93 -7.89 -13.07
N HIS A 202 -5.05 -8.55 -12.74
CA HIS A 202 -5.99 -9.07 -13.72
C HIS A 202 -7.28 -8.24 -13.74
N ASN A 203 -7.81 -8.01 -14.94
CA ASN A 203 -9.09 -7.31 -15.12
C ASN A 203 -10.28 -8.06 -14.53
N THR A 204 -10.21 -9.37 -14.40
CA THR A 204 -11.29 -10.22 -13.85
C THR A 204 -11.59 -9.97 -12.36
N VAL A 205 -10.72 -9.24 -11.64
CA VAL A 205 -10.91 -8.96 -10.22
C VAL A 205 -11.44 -7.56 -9.92
N PHE A 206 -11.65 -6.72 -10.94
CA PHE A 206 -12.11 -5.33 -10.74
C PHE A 206 -13.42 -5.23 -9.97
N GLU A 207 -14.47 -5.92 -10.43
CA GLU A 207 -15.80 -5.87 -9.81
C GLU A 207 -15.75 -6.36 -8.36
N LYS A 208 -15.03 -7.47 -8.12
CA LYS A 208 -14.82 -7.99 -6.78
C LYS A 208 -14.11 -7.00 -5.88
N THR A 209 -13.04 -6.37 -6.38
CA THR A 209 -12.27 -5.36 -5.62
C THR A 209 -13.11 -4.11 -5.35
N ALA A 210 -13.87 -3.65 -6.33
CA ALA A 210 -14.77 -2.50 -6.16
C ALA A 210 -15.85 -2.78 -5.10
N LYS A 211 -16.46 -3.97 -5.13
CA LYS A 211 -17.44 -4.39 -4.12
C LYS A 211 -16.82 -4.46 -2.73
N LEU A 212 -15.61 -4.99 -2.63
CA LEU A 212 -14.87 -5.02 -1.38
C LEU A 212 -14.62 -3.61 -0.84
N MET A 213 -14.18 -2.67 -1.68
CA MET A 213 -13.96 -1.27 -1.28
C MET A 213 -15.24 -0.56 -0.85
N GLN A 214 -16.38 -0.85 -1.49
CA GLN A 214 -17.70 -0.37 -1.03
C GLN A 214 -18.02 -0.89 0.38
N ASN A 215 -17.86 -2.19 0.62
CA ASN A 215 -18.13 -2.82 1.91
C ASN A 215 -17.18 -2.26 3.01
N LEU A 216 -15.94 -1.91 2.65
CA LEU A 216 -14.97 -1.31 3.55
C LEU A 216 -15.16 0.20 3.78
N ASN A 217 -16.23 0.79 3.20
CA ASN A 217 -16.66 2.18 3.37
C ASN A 217 -15.68 3.24 2.87
N TYR A 218 -14.88 2.96 1.84
CA TYR A 218 -14.11 4.01 1.18
C TYR A 218 -15.08 5.00 0.49
N ARG A 219 -14.86 6.29 0.69
CA ARG A 219 -15.67 7.35 0.07
C ARG A 219 -15.44 7.41 -1.44
N ARG A 220 -14.17 7.33 -1.86
CA ARG A 220 -13.76 7.19 -3.26
C ARG A 220 -12.56 6.26 -3.34
N ALA A 221 -12.52 5.45 -4.39
CA ALA A 221 -11.43 4.54 -4.64
C ALA A 221 -11.11 4.46 -6.13
N LEU A 222 -9.83 4.35 -6.47
CA LEU A 222 -9.38 4.02 -7.81
C LEU A 222 -8.70 2.67 -7.80
N ILE A 223 -9.22 1.75 -8.61
CA ILE A 223 -8.63 0.43 -8.83
C ILE A 223 -7.87 0.50 -10.14
N VAL A 224 -6.57 0.26 -10.09
CA VAL A 224 -5.66 0.45 -11.23
C VAL A 224 -5.13 -0.90 -11.72
N GLN A 225 -5.25 -1.19 -13.01
CA GLN A 225 -4.54 -2.30 -13.65
C GLN A 225 -3.13 -1.83 -14.05
N GLY A 226 -2.29 -1.64 -13.05
CA GLY A 226 -0.93 -1.16 -13.27
C GLY A 226 0.08 -2.28 -13.51
N SER A 227 1.31 -1.88 -13.82
CA SER A 227 2.41 -2.82 -14.03
C SER A 227 2.60 -3.70 -12.79
N GLU A 228 2.69 -5.00 -13.00
CA GLU A 228 2.89 -5.99 -11.94
C GLU A 228 1.82 -5.94 -10.82
N GLY A 229 0.65 -5.38 -11.11
CA GLY A 229 -0.44 -5.20 -10.13
C GLY A 229 -0.22 -4.01 -9.20
N SER A 230 0.56 -3.04 -9.63
CA SER A 230 0.77 -1.80 -8.90
C SER A 230 -0.41 -0.84 -9.05
N GLU A 231 -0.44 0.14 -8.17
CA GLU A 231 -1.37 1.25 -8.13
C GLU A 231 -0.93 2.44 -9.00
N ASP A 232 0.19 2.31 -9.72
CA ASP A 232 0.69 3.34 -10.61
C ASP A 232 0.17 3.17 -12.03
N LEU A 233 -0.18 4.30 -12.63
CA LEU A 233 -0.57 4.41 -14.04
C LEU A 233 0.64 4.26 -14.95
N PHE A 234 0.43 3.68 -16.11
CA PHE A 234 1.40 3.69 -17.18
C PHE A 234 1.58 5.11 -17.74
N ILE A 235 2.75 5.38 -18.30
CA ILE A 235 3.04 6.64 -19.00
C ILE A 235 3.29 6.44 -20.50
N ASP A 236 3.47 5.21 -20.92
CA ASP A 236 3.72 4.78 -22.29
C ASP A 236 2.50 4.22 -23.01
N ARG A 237 1.37 4.11 -22.32
CA ARG A 237 0.13 3.54 -22.83
C ARG A 237 -1.06 3.81 -21.92
N PRO A 238 -2.31 3.66 -22.44
CA PRO A 238 -3.52 3.76 -21.62
C PRO A 238 -3.54 2.78 -20.45
N THR A 239 -4.04 3.23 -19.30
CA THR A 239 -4.26 2.43 -18.10
C THR A 239 -5.75 2.24 -17.88
N ARG A 240 -6.20 0.98 -17.79
CA ARG A 240 -7.58 0.65 -17.39
C ARG A 240 -7.73 0.82 -15.89
N THR A 241 -8.75 1.55 -15.48
CA THR A 241 -9.07 1.79 -14.08
C THR A 241 -10.57 1.66 -13.80
N TYR A 242 -10.93 1.42 -12.54
CA TYR A 242 -12.31 1.53 -12.07
C TYR A 242 -12.36 2.56 -10.95
N LEU A 243 -13.21 3.58 -11.13
CA LEU A 243 -13.45 4.61 -10.13
C LEU A 243 -14.72 4.27 -9.36
N LEU A 244 -14.57 4.13 -8.03
CA LEU A 244 -15.68 4.15 -7.09
C LEU A 244 -15.85 5.58 -6.59
N ALA A 245 -17.00 6.17 -6.84
CA ALA A 245 -17.37 7.49 -6.35
C ALA A 245 -18.90 7.55 -6.14
N ASN A 246 -19.35 8.17 -5.06
CA ASN A 246 -20.78 8.32 -4.73
C ASN A 246 -21.55 6.98 -4.69
N GLY A 247 -20.87 5.89 -4.31
CA GLY A 247 -21.43 4.54 -4.28
C GLY A 247 -21.52 3.84 -5.64
N GLU A 248 -21.19 4.52 -6.73
CA GLU A 248 -21.19 3.98 -8.09
C GLU A 248 -19.79 3.60 -8.54
N VAL A 249 -19.69 2.60 -9.41
CA VAL A 249 -18.43 2.11 -9.98
C VAL A 249 -18.47 2.31 -11.50
N SER A 250 -17.49 3.02 -12.03
CA SER A 250 -17.35 3.28 -13.46
C SER A 250 -15.99 2.86 -13.98
N LEU A 251 -15.98 2.22 -15.17
CA LEU A 251 -14.75 1.96 -15.92
C LEU A 251 -14.24 3.28 -16.49
N GLN A 252 -12.97 3.55 -16.29
CA GLN A 252 -12.25 4.66 -16.90
C GLN A 252 -10.97 4.16 -17.53
N VAL A 253 -10.62 4.72 -18.68
CA VAL A 253 -9.31 4.50 -19.29
C VAL A 253 -8.56 5.82 -19.26
N ILE A 254 -7.45 5.84 -18.51
CA ILE A 254 -6.60 7.02 -18.40
C ILE A 254 -5.47 6.86 -19.40
N ASP A 255 -5.50 7.71 -20.42
CA ASP A 255 -4.53 7.72 -21.52
C ASP A 255 -3.58 8.91 -21.37
N PRO A 256 -2.27 8.70 -21.17
CA PRO A 256 -1.29 9.78 -21.04
C PRO A 256 -1.27 10.71 -22.26
N GLU A 257 -1.54 10.19 -23.47
CA GLU A 257 -1.56 10.97 -24.71
C GLU A 257 -2.61 12.10 -24.65
N MET A 258 -3.75 11.85 -24.02
CA MET A 258 -4.81 12.85 -23.86
C MET A 258 -4.37 14.09 -23.05
N TYR A 259 -3.29 13.95 -22.29
CA TYR A 259 -2.72 15.01 -21.45
C TYR A 259 -1.37 15.52 -21.97
N GLY A 260 -0.90 15.01 -23.10
CA GLY A 260 0.43 15.34 -23.66
C GLY A 260 1.59 14.88 -22.78
N LEU A 261 1.39 13.77 -22.06
CA LEU A 261 2.37 13.21 -21.12
C LEU A 261 2.95 11.86 -21.56
N ASP A 262 2.42 11.28 -22.65
CA ASP A 262 2.92 10.02 -23.17
C ASP A 262 4.44 10.06 -23.39
N SER A 263 5.13 9.04 -22.93
CA SER A 263 6.59 9.04 -22.92
C SER A 263 7.13 7.62 -22.98
N VAL A 264 8.19 7.43 -23.76
CA VAL A 264 8.91 6.15 -23.79
C VAL A 264 9.69 5.99 -22.50
N VAL A 265 9.39 4.93 -21.76
CA VAL A 265 10.08 4.62 -20.51
C VAL A 265 11.44 3.99 -20.84
N PRO A 266 12.56 4.56 -20.36
CA PRO A 266 13.87 3.95 -20.55
C PRO A 266 13.98 2.57 -19.86
N GLU A 267 14.75 1.67 -20.45
CA GLU A 267 15.08 0.40 -19.82
C GLU A 267 16.04 0.62 -18.64
N HIS A 268 15.73 -0.01 -17.50
CA HIS A 268 16.52 0.06 -16.29
C HIS A 268 16.67 -1.31 -15.63
N ASN A 269 17.78 -1.50 -14.93
CA ASN A 269 17.91 -2.58 -13.97
C ASN A 269 17.32 -2.11 -12.64
N TRP A 270 16.10 -2.53 -12.37
CA TRP A 270 15.28 -2.07 -11.23
C TRP A 270 15.80 -2.61 -9.89
N THR A 271 16.87 -2.03 -9.37
CA THR A 271 17.35 -2.25 -8.00
C THR A 271 16.77 -1.21 -7.03
N PRO A 272 16.78 -1.46 -5.71
CA PRO A 272 16.35 -0.45 -4.73
C PRO A 272 17.11 0.89 -4.89
N ALA A 273 18.42 0.84 -5.12
CA ALA A 273 19.25 2.03 -5.33
C ALA A 273 18.83 2.81 -6.59
N GLU A 274 18.53 2.10 -7.69
CA GLU A 274 18.06 2.74 -8.94
C GLU A 274 16.68 3.37 -8.77
N GLN A 275 15.75 2.68 -8.10
CA GLN A 275 14.43 3.22 -7.76
C GLN A 275 14.54 4.51 -6.94
N LEU A 276 15.41 4.52 -5.93
CA LEU A 276 15.62 5.69 -5.10
C LEU A 276 16.27 6.83 -5.88
N ARG A 277 17.32 6.55 -6.67
CA ARG A 277 18.01 7.54 -7.51
C ARG A 277 17.03 8.26 -8.44
N ILE A 278 16.21 7.50 -9.18
CA ILE A 278 15.22 8.08 -10.10
C ILE A 278 14.17 8.88 -9.31
N THR A 279 13.72 8.40 -8.15
CA THR A 279 12.79 9.13 -7.28
C THR A 279 13.36 10.50 -6.89
N GLU A 280 14.60 10.54 -6.44
CA GLU A 280 15.27 11.80 -6.04
C GLU A 280 15.48 12.73 -7.25
N GLU A 281 15.88 12.20 -8.40
CA GLU A 281 16.00 12.98 -9.63
C GLU A 281 14.66 13.58 -10.09
N VAL A 282 13.55 12.82 -9.99
CA VAL A 282 12.21 13.37 -10.30
C VAL A 282 11.88 14.54 -9.38
N LEU A 283 12.08 14.37 -8.07
CA LEU A 283 11.77 15.41 -7.09
C LEU A 283 12.69 16.64 -7.20
N GLN A 284 13.91 16.47 -7.74
CA GLN A 284 14.86 17.55 -8.03
C GLN A 284 14.65 18.20 -9.40
N GLY A 285 13.76 17.65 -10.24
CA GLY A 285 13.54 18.15 -11.59
C GLY A 285 14.64 17.79 -12.59
N THR A 286 15.46 16.77 -12.32
CA THR A 286 16.61 16.36 -13.16
C THR A 286 16.41 14.99 -13.85
N ALA A 287 15.30 14.30 -13.57
CA ALA A 287 14.99 13.01 -14.15
C ALA A 287 14.64 13.10 -15.64
N SER A 288 14.66 11.93 -16.31
CA SER A 288 14.07 11.83 -17.65
C SER A 288 12.61 12.22 -17.62
N ILE A 289 12.13 12.83 -18.72
CA ILE A 289 10.77 13.33 -18.84
C ILE A 289 9.71 12.24 -18.58
N ALA A 290 9.99 10.99 -18.95
CA ALA A 290 9.07 9.87 -18.75
C ALA A 290 8.73 9.65 -17.27
N PHE A 291 9.73 9.68 -16.38
CA PHE A 291 9.51 9.48 -14.94
C PHE A 291 8.84 10.71 -14.31
N SER A 292 9.22 11.92 -14.72
CA SER A 292 8.57 13.15 -14.27
C SER A 292 7.10 13.18 -14.68
N ASN A 293 6.79 12.86 -15.95
CA ASN A 293 5.43 12.76 -16.45
C ASN A 293 4.62 11.68 -15.74
N GLN A 294 5.24 10.53 -15.46
CA GLN A 294 4.56 9.45 -14.72
C GLN A 294 4.18 9.90 -13.31
N VAL A 295 5.05 10.57 -12.59
CA VAL A 295 4.77 11.10 -11.25
C VAL A 295 3.70 12.19 -11.31
N LEU A 296 3.76 13.11 -12.29
CA LEU A 296 2.75 14.15 -12.50
C LEU A 296 1.37 13.56 -12.76
N LEU A 297 1.25 12.60 -13.71
CA LEU A 297 -0.02 11.94 -14.03
C LEU A 297 -0.59 11.23 -12.80
N ASN A 298 0.25 10.45 -12.11
CA ASN A 298 -0.15 9.73 -10.90
C ASN A 298 -0.61 10.68 -9.78
N SER A 299 0.03 11.83 -9.62
CA SER A 299 -0.35 12.84 -8.62
C SER A 299 -1.67 13.51 -8.98
N ALA A 300 -1.82 13.95 -10.23
CA ALA A 300 -3.05 14.59 -10.72
C ALA A 300 -4.28 13.69 -10.56
N VAL A 301 -4.15 12.41 -10.93
CA VAL A 301 -5.23 11.43 -10.77
C VAL A 301 -5.58 11.22 -9.30
N ARG A 302 -4.60 11.19 -8.41
CA ARG A 302 -4.84 11.05 -6.96
C ARG A 302 -5.50 12.29 -6.35
N LEU A 303 -5.18 13.51 -6.84
CA LEU A 303 -5.91 14.74 -6.49
C LEU A 303 -7.38 14.65 -6.88
N PHE A 304 -7.66 14.17 -8.10
CA PHE A 304 -9.01 13.94 -8.59
C PHE A 304 -9.75 12.87 -7.76
N VAL A 305 -9.10 11.76 -7.42
CA VAL A 305 -9.67 10.72 -6.56
C VAL A 305 -9.98 11.27 -5.16
N ALA A 306 -9.13 12.10 -4.60
CA ALA A 306 -9.36 12.75 -3.31
C ALA A 306 -10.38 13.90 -3.37
N GLY A 307 -10.95 14.20 -4.55
CA GLY A 307 -11.95 15.27 -4.72
C GLY A 307 -11.40 16.66 -4.45
N ARG A 308 -10.11 16.87 -4.68
CA ARG A 308 -9.45 18.19 -4.50
C ARG A 308 -9.45 19.03 -5.76
N VAL A 309 -9.70 18.39 -6.88
CA VAL A 309 -9.83 18.99 -8.22
C VAL A 309 -10.98 18.31 -8.96
N ASP A 310 -11.57 19.01 -9.92
CA ASP A 310 -12.71 18.53 -10.67
C ASP A 310 -12.31 17.72 -11.92
N SER A 311 -11.05 17.85 -12.36
CA SER A 311 -10.50 17.10 -13.49
C SER A 311 -9.03 16.73 -13.30
N ILE A 312 -8.55 15.77 -14.11
CA ILE A 312 -7.13 15.39 -14.12
C ILE A 312 -6.26 16.54 -14.63
N GLU A 313 -6.74 17.30 -15.61
CA GLU A 313 -6.05 18.49 -16.15
C GLU A 313 -5.83 19.55 -15.07
N GLU A 314 -6.83 19.84 -14.25
CA GLU A 314 -6.69 20.74 -13.10
C GLU A 314 -5.67 20.19 -12.09
N GLY A 315 -5.67 18.89 -11.87
CA GLY A 315 -4.67 18.20 -11.05
C GLY A 315 -3.25 18.39 -11.59
N LEU A 316 -3.06 18.31 -12.90
CA LEU A 316 -1.76 18.55 -13.54
C LEU A 316 -1.31 20.00 -13.35
N TYR A 317 -2.20 20.98 -13.56
CA TYR A 317 -1.91 22.40 -13.33
C TYR A 317 -1.54 22.68 -11.87
N THR A 318 -2.14 21.95 -10.93
CA THR A 318 -1.86 22.06 -9.50
C THR A 318 -0.50 21.45 -9.13
N CYS A 319 -0.19 20.25 -9.64
CA CYS A 319 1.01 19.50 -9.26
C CYS A 319 2.28 20.05 -9.93
N LYS A 320 2.19 20.46 -11.20
CA LYS A 320 3.37 20.80 -12.00
C LYS A 320 4.24 21.90 -11.39
N PRO A 321 3.70 23.04 -10.94
CA PRO A 321 4.51 24.09 -10.31
C PRO A 321 5.22 23.62 -9.03
N LEU A 322 4.57 22.78 -8.21
CA LEU A 322 5.14 22.28 -6.96
C LEU A 322 6.30 21.29 -7.18
N LEU A 323 6.29 20.58 -8.30
CA LEU A 323 7.41 19.76 -8.71
C LEU A 323 8.56 20.62 -9.27
N GLU A 324 8.25 21.57 -10.16
CA GLU A 324 9.23 22.44 -10.82
C GLU A 324 9.92 23.42 -9.86
N ASN A 325 9.22 23.90 -8.85
CA ASN A 325 9.76 24.81 -7.83
C ASN A 325 10.56 24.10 -6.73
N GLY A 326 10.52 22.77 -6.66
CA GLY A 326 11.21 21.98 -5.65
C GLY A 326 10.47 21.86 -4.31
N ASP A 327 9.18 22.23 -4.23
CA ASP A 327 8.39 22.09 -2.99
C ASP A 327 8.29 20.63 -2.55
N ALA A 328 8.04 19.71 -3.50
CA ALA A 328 8.01 18.30 -3.23
C ALA A 328 9.37 17.74 -2.78
N TRP A 329 10.48 18.25 -3.34
CA TRP A 329 11.84 17.92 -2.91
C TRP A 329 12.12 18.39 -1.48
N GLY A 330 11.77 19.64 -1.16
CA GLY A 330 11.92 20.17 0.19
C GLY A 330 11.16 19.34 1.22
N LEU A 331 9.92 18.93 0.90
CA LEU A 331 9.11 18.07 1.77
C LEU A 331 9.73 16.67 1.96
N TYR A 332 10.24 16.08 0.88
CA TYR A 332 10.97 14.80 0.94
C TYR A 332 12.20 14.90 1.85
N CYS A 333 13.01 15.96 1.74
CA CYS A 333 14.17 16.14 2.59
C CYS A 333 13.79 16.23 4.07
N HIS A 334 12.76 17.00 4.43
CA HIS A 334 12.26 17.08 5.81
C HIS A 334 11.75 15.73 6.32
N TRP A 335 11.01 14.99 5.48
CA TRP A 335 10.53 13.66 5.83
C TRP A 335 11.68 12.67 6.04
N ARG A 336 12.67 12.67 5.13
CA ARG A 336 13.87 11.84 5.22
C ARG A 336 14.64 12.11 6.52
N GLU A 337 14.85 13.37 6.85
CA GLU A 337 15.52 13.77 8.11
C GLU A 337 14.75 13.27 9.33
N ALA A 338 13.43 13.39 9.34
CA ALA A 338 12.59 12.91 10.42
C ALA A 338 12.69 11.37 10.57
N MET A 339 12.70 10.64 9.45
CA MET A 339 12.83 9.17 9.43
C MET A 339 14.23 8.69 9.84
N LEU A 340 15.28 9.50 9.66
CA LEU A 340 16.67 9.16 10.02
C LEU A 340 17.00 9.51 11.47
N ARG A 341 16.17 10.28 12.18
CA ARG A 341 16.42 10.65 13.57
C ARG A 341 16.51 9.40 14.44
N LYS A 342 17.65 9.25 15.12
CA LYS A 342 17.79 8.28 16.20
C LYS A 342 16.96 8.75 17.38
N GLU A 343 16.18 7.87 17.99
CA GLU A 343 15.57 8.17 19.28
C GLU A 343 16.69 8.55 20.26
N ILE A 344 16.69 9.79 20.69
CA ILE A 344 17.44 10.19 21.89
C ILE A 344 16.67 9.55 23.03
N LYS A 345 17.17 8.40 23.52
CA LYS A 345 16.69 7.86 24.80
C LYS A 345 16.91 8.97 25.82
N THR A 346 15.86 9.68 26.19
CA THR A 346 15.84 10.53 27.37
C THR A 346 15.98 9.61 28.55
N GLY A 347 17.22 9.41 28.96
CA GLY A 347 17.58 8.75 30.20
C GLY A 347 17.07 9.62 31.35
N ALA A 348 15.85 9.36 31.80
CA ALA A 348 15.43 9.82 33.12
C ALA A 348 16.22 9.02 34.16
N SER A 349 17.40 9.50 34.51
CA SER A 349 18.08 9.08 35.74
C SER A 349 17.22 9.55 36.89
N ARG A 350 16.42 8.65 37.42
CA ARG A 350 15.93 8.81 38.81
C ARG A 350 17.13 8.66 39.72
N SER A 351 17.73 9.78 40.13
CA SER A 351 18.57 9.83 41.30
C SER A 351 17.67 9.57 42.51
N GLU A 352 17.68 8.33 42.99
CA GLU A 352 17.22 8.04 44.33
C GLU A 352 18.19 8.68 45.33
N THR A 353 17.85 9.86 45.80
CA THR A 353 18.47 10.44 46.97
C THR A 353 18.00 9.62 48.18
N ARG A 354 18.84 8.67 48.60
CA ARG A 354 18.70 8.06 49.94
C ARG A 354 18.98 9.16 50.96
N LEU A 355 17.96 9.65 51.63
CA LEU A 355 18.08 10.33 52.90
C LEU A 355 18.21 9.26 54.00
N HIS A 356 19.40 9.16 54.56
CA HIS A 356 19.59 8.55 55.88
C HIS A 356 19.13 9.55 56.94
N LEU A 357 18.19 9.16 57.74
CA LEU A 357 18.08 9.45 59.18
C LEU A 357 17.28 8.34 59.84
#